data_cef7509d337142ae8e04614d8945e770
#
_entry.id   cef7509d337142ae8e04614d8945e770
#
_cell.length_a   1.000
_cell.length_b   1.000
_cell.length_c   1.000
_cell.angle_alpha   90.00
_cell.angle_beta   90.00
_cell.angle_gamma   90.00
#
_symmetry.space_group_name_H-M   'P 1'
#
loop_
_entity.id
_entity.type
_entity.pdbx_description
1 polymer ?
#
loop_
_entity_poly.entity_id
_entity_poly.type
_entity_poly.pdbx_seq_one_letter_code
_entity_poly.pdbx_strand_id
1 'polypeptide(L)'
;FPSNQRFEAYMPGMNLYLSDAWASGDPMLTWGNFRIIHRGPFLGSSHSQWHPDRDNWKPDLVGGKQNKSYFKVGKSLIPEVIVFEGEPIGYPKAPVSKRRIYMDARNMGAGMSITYDRKGEMWKGLEGGGGQLKTDKHAIVASDGRPEWSWNWAISHDVQKNNVTRFHHGKTCRGGWESALDPEENIVRAYMTKQALRRLGI
;
A
#
# COMPACT_ATOMS: atom_id res chain seq x y z
N PHE A 1 -14.18 5.70 -11.33
CA PHE A 1 -15.04 4.86 -10.48
C PHE A 1 -16.16 5.70 -9.89
N PRO A 2 -17.42 5.19 -9.85
CA PRO A 2 -18.49 5.85 -9.14
C PRO A 2 -18.12 6.11 -7.66
N SER A 3 -18.61 7.20 -7.10
CA SER A 3 -18.22 7.64 -5.76
C SER A 3 -18.51 6.64 -4.64
N ASN A 4 -19.54 5.81 -4.80
CA ASN A 4 -19.91 4.76 -3.84
C ASN A 4 -18.92 3.59 -3.83
N GLN A 5 -18.37 3.20 -4.98
CA GLN A 5 -17.44 2.07 -5.07
C GLN A 5 -16.11 2.30 -4.35
N ARG A 6 -15.73 3.54 -4.09
CA ARG A 6 -14.46 3.85 -3.40
C ARG A 6 -14.45 3.40 -1.95
N PHE A 7 -15.62 3.25 -1.34
CA PHE A 7 -15.77 2.81 0.04
C PHE A 7 -16.39 1.41 0.14
N GLU A 8 -16.38 0.67 -0.94
CA GLU A 8 -16.72 -0.75 -0.96
C GLU A 8 -15.47 -1.61 -0.84
N ALA A 9 -15.65 -2.83 -0.33
CA ALA A 9 -14.55 -3.78 -0.23
C ALA A 9 -14.00 -4.10 -1.63
N TYR A 10 -12.68 -4.12 -1.77
CA TYR A 10 -12.01 -4.47 -3.02
C TYR A 10 -12.39 -5.86 -3.53
N MET A 11 -12.57 -6.79 -2.61
CA MET A 11 -13.13 -8.12 -2.87
C MET A 11 -14.03 -8.53 -1.70
N PRO A 12 -15.04 -9.40 -1.94
CA PRO A 12 -15.87 -9.93 -0.86
C PRO A 12 -15.04 -10.52 0.28
N GLY A 13 -15.38 -10.17 1.50
CA GLY A 13 -14.67 -10.63 2.71
C GLY A 13 -13.42 -9.84 3.08
N MET A 14 -12.94 -8.95 2.23
CA MET A 14 -11.85 -8.04 2.58
C MET A 14 -12.34 -6.82 3.36
N ASN A 15 -11.48 -6.30 4.24
CA ASN A 15 -11.72 -5.04 4.93
C ASN A 15 -11.01 -3.85 4.27
N LEU A 16 -10.35 -4.09 3.13
CA LEU A 16 -9.68 -3.07 2.33
C LEU A 16 -10.67 -2.47 1.34
N TYR A 17 -10.83 -1.15 1.38
CA TYR A 17 -11.59 -0.39 0.39
C TYR A 17 -10.66 0.13 -0.72
N LEU A 18 -11.23 0.43 -1.88
CA LEU A 18 -10.46 1.08 -2.95
C LEU A 18 -9.84 2.40 -2.49
N SER A 19 -10.53 3.13 -1.64
CA SER A 19 -9.99 4.38 -1.07
C SER A 19 -8.84 4.17 -0.07
N ASP A 20 -8.69 2.96 0.47
CA ASP A 20 -7.58 2.65 1.40
C ASP A 20 -6.30 2.35 0.63
N ALA A 21 -6.41 1.78 -0.56
CA ALA A 21 -5.31 1.64 -1.48
C ALA A 21 -5.00 3.02 -2.09
N TRP A 22 -4.16 3.76 -1.42
CA TRP A 22 -3.82 5.16 -1.69
C TRP A 22 -3.44 5.47 -3.14
N ALA A 23 -2.97 4.49 -3.90
CA ALA A 23 -2.68 4.63 -5.32
C ALA A 23 -3.94 4.56 -6.22
N SER A 24 -5.04 3.99 -5.74
CA SER A 24 -6.29 3.84 -6.49
C SER A 24 -7.39 4.80 -6.03
N GLY A 25 -7.15 5.52 -4.95
CA GLY A 25 -8.17 6.36 -4.31
C GLY A 25 -8.30 7.78 -4.87
N ASP A 26 -7.47 8.15 -5.83
CA ASP A 26 -7.50 9.47 -6.43
C ASP A 26 -7.49 10.61 -5.37
N PRO A 27 -6.48 10.60 -4.47
CA PRO A 27 -6.47 11.50 -3.32
C PRO A 27 -6.43 12.97 -3.71
N MET A 28 -5.85 13.29 -4.87
CA MET A 28 -5.72 14.67 -5.34
C MET A 28 -7.05 15.28 -5.77
N LEU A 29 -8.02 14.45 -6.22
CA LEU A 29 -9.32 14.93 -6.70
C LEU A 29 -10.42 14.88 -5.64
N THR A 30 -10.25 14.06 -4.62
CA THR A 30 -11.35 13.72 -3.72
C THR A 30 -11.05 13.99 -2.26
N TRP A 31 -9.79 14.20 -1.95
CA TRP A 31 -9.30 14.57 -0.64
C TRP A 31 -8.75 15.99 -0.66
N GLY A 32 -8.83 16.67 0.45
CA GLY A 32 -8.33 18.04 0.59
C GLY A 32 -8.07 18.37 2.06
N ASN A 33 -7.97 19.65 2.36
CA ASN A 33 -7.62 20.14 3.70
C ASN A 33 -6.34 19.49 4.22
N PHE A 34 -5.37 19.26 3.32
CA PHE A 34 -4.12 18.62 3.67
C PHE A 34 -3.30 19.46 4.63
N ARG A 35 -2.77 18.82 5.66
CA ARG A 35 -1.87 19.45 6.62
C ARG A 35 -0.78 18.48 7.05
N ILE A 36 0.42 18.98 7.23
CA ILE A 36 1.51 18.24 7.87
C ILE A 36 1.31 18.39 9.38
N ILE A 37 1.17 17.25 10.07
CA ILE A 37 0.92 17.21 11.51
C ILE A 37 2.12 16.77 12.32
N HIS A 38 3.10 16.12 11.67
CA HIS A 38 4.34 15.69 12.30
C HIS A 38 5.46 15.54 11.27
N ARG A 39 6.69 15.78 11.71
CA ARG A 39 7.90 15.49 10.96
C ARG A 39 8.98 15.09 11.97
N GLY A 40 9.60 13.94 11.78
CA GLY A 40 10.61 13.45 12.69
C GLY A 40 10.83 11.93 12.60
N PRO A 41 11.63 11.37 13.51
CA PRO A 41 11.90 9.94 13.52
C PRO A 41 10.64 9.13 13.85
N PHE A 42 10.54 7.96 13.24
CA PHE A 42 9.38 7.10 13.40
C PHE A 42 9.78 5.62 13.36
N LEU A 43 9.17 4.83 14.23
CA LEU A 43 9.33 3.38 14.20
C LEU A 43 8.31 2.76 13.25
N GLY A 44 8.70 2.66 11.98
CA GLY A 44 7.86 2.16 10.90
C GLY A 44 8.05 0.69 10.61
N SER A 45 7.32 0.17 9.64
CA SER A 45 7.49 -1.19 9.15
C SER A 45 8.87 -1.37 8.55
N SER A 46 9.47 -2.55 8.76
CA SER A 46 10.77 -2.87 8.19
C SER A 46 10.71 -2.84 6.67
N HIS A 47 11.69 -2.21 6.09
CA HIS A 47 11.93 -2.30 4.65
C HIS A 47 12.98 -3.37 4.41
N SER A 48 12.53 -4.58 4.07
CA SER A 48 13.46 -5.62 3.64
C SER A 48 13.84 -5.41 2.18
N GLN A 49 15.07 -5.77 1.84
CA GLN A 49 15.40 -5.89 0.44
C GLN A 49 14.57 -7.01 -0.18
N TRP A 50 13.83 -6.66 -1.21
CA TRP A 50 13.01 -7.62 -1.92
C TRP A 50 13.92 -8.51 -2.77
N HIS A 51 14.02 -9.78 -2.42
CA HIS A 51 14.82 -10.75 -3.14
C HIS A 51 13.94 -11.86 -3.67
N PRO A 52 14.01 -12.17 -4.97
CA PRO A 52 13.13 -13.13 -5.62
C PRO A 52 13.22 -14.55 -5.07
N ASP A 53 14.40 -14.97 -4.63
CA ASP A 53 14.64 -16.33 -4.15
C ASP A 53 14.33 -16.51 -2.66
N ARG A 54 13.84 -15.46 -2.01
CA ARG A 54 13.44 -15.50 -0.61
C ARG A 54 11.94 -15.26 -0.50
N ASP A 55 11.33 -15.91 0.47
CA ASP A 55 10.02 -15.48 0.98
C ASP A 55 10.19 -14.16 1.73
N ASN A 56 10.44 -13.09 1.01
CA ASN A 56 10.86 -11.78 1.53
C ASN A 56 9.93 -11.19 2.56
N TRP A 57 8.68 -11.54 2.49
CA TRP A 57 7.67 -11.07 3.42
C TRP A 57 7.64 -11.87 4.74
N LYS A 58 8.13 -13.11 4.76
CA LYS A 58 8.09 -13.95 5.95
C LYS A 58 8.93 -13.43 7.11
N PRO A 59 10.14 -12.91 6.90
CA PRO A 59 10.93 -12.35 8.00
C PRO A 59 10.30 -11.13 8.64
N ASP A 60 9.56 -10.35 7.86
CA ASP A 60 8.96 -9.09 8.29
C ASP A 60 7.52 -9.26 8.81
N LEU A 61 6.88 -10.36 8.43
CA LEU A 61 5.51 -10.69 8.76
C LEU A 61 5.44 -11.99 9.55
N VAL A 62 5.23 -11.89 10.83
CA VAL A 62 4.99 -13.05 11.68
C VAL A 62 3.50 -13.14 11.98
N GLY A 63 2.88 -14.24 11.61
CA GLY A 63 1.47 -14.54 11.93
C GLY A 63 1.24 -14.58 13.43
N GLY A 64 0.11 -14.09 13.89
CA GLY A 64 -0.36 -14.26 15.26
C GLY A 64 -0.78 -15.72 15.55
N LYS A 65 -1.24 -15.97 16.76
CA LYS A 65 -1.83 -17.26 17.11
C LYS A 65 -3.03 -17.55 16.20
N GLN A 66 -3.28 -18.81 15.94
CA GLN A 66 -4.47 -19.25 15.21
C GLN A 66 -5.73 -18.59 15.78
N ASN A 67 -6.59 -18.10 14.91
CA ASN A 67 -7.82 -17.35 15.25
C ASN A 67 -7.58 -15.94 15.86
N LYS A 68 -6.38 -15.40 15.78
CA LYS A 68 -6.10 -14.00 16.11
C LYS A 68 -5.89 -13.19 14.83
N SER A 69 -6.46 -12.01 14.79
CA SER A 69 -6.51 -11.16 13.60
C SER A 69 -5.31 -10.21 13.44
N TYR A 70 -4.35 -10.24 14.32
CA TYR A 70 -3.17 -9.37 14.22
C TYR A 70 -1.90 -10.17 13.95
N PHE A 71 -0.96 -9.52 13.30
CA PHE A 71 0.35 -10.02 12.96
C PHE A 71 1.41 -9.14 13.60
N LYS A 72 2.51 -9.76 14.01
CA LYS A 72 3.71 -9.01 14.33
C LYS A 72 4.37 -8.58 13.02
N VAL A 73 4.71 -7.33 12.95
CA VAL A 73 5.43 -6.74 11.81
C VAL A 73 6.79 -6.28 12.33
N GLY A 74 7.85 -6.63 11.64
CA GLY A 74 9.18 -6.10 11.91
C GLY A 74 9.16 -4.56 11.84
N LYS A 75 9.84 -3.91 12.75
CA LYS A 75 9.94 -2.44 12.80
C LYS A 75 11.38 -2.00 12.68
N SER A 76 11.59 -0.92 11.97
CA SER A 76 12.86 -0.23 11.86
C SER A 76 12.71 1.26 12.12
N LEU A 77 13.78 1.87 12.57
CA LEU A 77 13.80 3.32 12.75
C LEU A 77 13.90 3.98 11.36
N ILE A 78 12.87 4.73 11.00
CA ILE A 78 12.89 5.64 9.86
C ILE A 78 13.38 6.99 10.39
N PRO A 79 14.51 7.51 9.90
CA PRO A 79 15.11 8.73 10.46
C PRO A 79 14.19 9.93 10.38
N GLU A 80 13.40 10.02 9.32
CA GLU A 80 12.46 11.10 9.12
C GLU A 80 11.22 10.61 8.39
N VAL A 81 10.07 10.77 9.02
CA VAL A 81 8.75 10.56 8.45
C VAL A 81 8.02 11.90 8.41
N ILE A 82 7.37 12.16 7.29
CA ILE A 82 6.40 13.25 7.16
C ILE A 82 5.01 12.65 7.34
N VAL A 83 4.28 13.10 8.36
CA VAL A 83 2.90 12.67 8.58
C VAL A 83 1.97 13.78 8.11
N PHE A 84 1.17 13.48 7.13
CA PHE A 84 0.14 14.40 6.69
C PHE A 84 -1.26 13.82 6.92
N GLU A 85 -2.20 14.70 7.16
CA GLU A 85 -3.62 14.41 7.37
C GLU A 85 -4.44 15.07 6.28
N GLY A 86 -5.42 14.36 5.72
CA GLY A 86 -6.36 14.88 4.74
C GLY A 86 -7.78 14.45 5.05
N GLU A 87 -8.74 15.15 4.45
CA GLU A 87 -10.18 14.96 4.63
C GLU A 87 -10.85 14.66 3.27
N PRO A 88 -11.90 13.82 3.22
CA PRO A 88 -12.60 13.47 1.98
C PRO A 88 -13.58 14.57 1.56
N ILE A 89 -13.08 15.70 1.07
CA ILE A 89 -13.90 16.88 0.72
C ILE A 89 -14.82 16.65 -0.47
N GLY A 90 -14.45 15.75 -1.38
CA GLY A 90 -15.25 15.41 -2.57
C GLY A 90 -16.41 14.45 -2.28
N TYR A 91 -16.54 13.93 -1.06
CA TYR A 91 -17.53 12.91 -0.69
C TYR A 91 -18.22 13.21 0.63
N PRO A 92 -19.29 14.00 0.63
CA PRO A 92 -20.00 14.36 1.87
C PRO A 92 -20.55 13.15 2.64
N LYS A 93 -20.79 12.04 1.94
CA LYS A 93 -21.29 10.78 2.54
C LYS A 93 -20.20 9.76 2.84
N ALA A 94 -18.91 10.13 2.71
CA ALA A 94 -17.81 9.23 3.02
C ALA A 94 -17.95 8.65 4.45
N PRO A 95 -17.69 7.38 4.65
CA PRO A 95 -17.73 6.77 5.99
C PRO A 95 -16.53 7.17 6.85
N VAL A 96 -15.60 7.92 6.29
CA VAL A 96 -14.35 8.38 6.91
C VAL A 96 -14.41 9.90 7.15
N SER A 97 -13.83 10.35 8.24
CA SER A 97 -13.68 11.78 8.54
C SER A 97 -12.33 12.31 8.06
N LYS A 98 -11.27 11.53 8.23
CA LYS A 98 -9.90 11.89 7.88
C LYS A 98 -9.01 10.67 7.74
N ARG A 99 -7.86 10.87 7.10
CA ARG A 99 -6.78 9.89 7.01
C ARG A 99 -5.44 10.54 7.31
N ARG A 100 -4.61 9.84 8.07
CA ARG A 100 -3.19 10.16 8.25
C ARG A 100 -2.35 9.23 7.42
N ILE A 101 -1.36 9.78 6.73
CA ILE A 101 -0.43 9.02 5.90
C ILE A 101 0.97 9.34 6.38
N TYR A 102 1.75 8.29 6.58
CA TYR A 102 3.13 8.33 7.08
C TYR A 102 4.06 8.04 5.92
N MET A 103 4.78 9.05 5.48
CA MET A 103 5.69 8.96 4.34
C MET A 103 7.13 9.02 4.79
N ASP A 104 7.92 8.07 4.35
CA ASP A 104 9.39 8.11 4.53
C ASP A 104 9.95 9.23 3.66
N ALA A 105 10.59 10.22 4.29
CA ALA A 105 11.13 11.39 3.59
C ALA A 105 12.27 11.06 2.62
N ARG A 106 12.88 9.87 2.73
CA ARG A 106 13.99 9.46 1.85
C ARG A 106 13.55 9.03 0.46
N ASN A 107 12.37 8.42 0.36
CA ASN A 107 11.85 7.84 -0.88
C ASN A 107 10.41 8.24 -1.20
N MET A 108 9.80 9.06 -0.33
CA MET A 108 8.40 9.47 -0.42
C MET A 108 7.40 8.28 -0.45
N GLY A 109 7.85 7.14 0.00
CA GLY A 109 7.02 5.94 0.12
C GLY A 109 6.07 6.03 1.32
N ALA A 110 4.80 5.76 1.11
CA ALA A 110 3.84 5.64 2.19
C ALA A 110 3.95 4.26 2.84
N GLY A 111 4.52 4.19 4.04
CA GLY A 111 4.69 2.94 4.78
C GLY A 111 3.50 2.60 5.67
N MET A 112 2.70 3.58 6.05
CA MET A 112 1.55 3.39 6.93
C MET A 112 0.47 4.44 6.66
N SER A 113 -0.79 4.06 6.89
CA SER A 113 -1.89 5.03 7.01
C SER A 113 -2.86 4.65 8.13
N ILE A 114 -3.50 5.65 8.70
CA ILE A 114 -4.57 5.48 9.69
C ILE A 114 -5.81 6.21 9.18
N THR A 115 -6.90 5.49 9.08
CA THR A 115 -8.21 6.03 8.68
C THR A 115 -9.10 6.14 9.91
N TYR A 116 -9.79 7.27 10.03
CA TYR A 116 -10.71 7.57 11.12
C TYR A 116 -12.14 7.56 10.61
N ASP A 117 -13.05 7.03 11.40
CA ASP A 117 -14.47 7.02 11.10
C ASP A 117 -15.10 8.42 11.24
N ARG A 118 -16.41 8.53 10.99
CA ARG A 118 -17.14 9.79 11.10
C ARG A 118 -17.18 10.41 12.50
N LYS A 119 -16.97 9.59 13.52
CA LYS A 119 -16.90 10.06 14.91
C LYS A 119 -15.49 10.55 15.27
N GLY A 120 -14.52 10.37 14.37
CA GLY A 120 -13.12 10.68 14.61
C GLY A 120 -12.37 9.59 15.37
N GLU A 121 -12.95 8.40 15.51
CA GLU A 121 -12.32 7.25 16.14
C GLU A 121 -11.47 6.48 15.14
N MET A 122 -10.37 5.89 15.59
CA MET A 122 -9.53 5.06 14.73
C MET A 122 -10.35 3.86 14.23
N TRP A 123 -10.38 3.70 12.92
CA TRP A 123 -11.13 2.62 12.29
C TRP A 123 -10.20 1.60 11.66
N LYS A 124 -9.32 2.04 10.74
CA LYS A 124 -8.42 1.14 10.01
C LYS A 124 -6.99 1.61 10.08
N GLY A 125 -6.09 0.66 10.23
CA GLY A 125 -4.68 0.84 10.02
C GLY A 125 -4.22 0.07 8.78
N LEU A 126 -3.48 0.70 7.90
CA LEU A 126 -2.78 0.06 6.79
C LEU A 126 -1.29 0.17 7.03
N GLU A 127 -0.58 -0.93 6.99
CA GLU A 127 0.88 -0.97 7.02
C GLU A 127 1.39 -1.70 5.77
N GLY A 128 2.48 -1.22 5.19
CA GLY A 128 3.15 -1.85 4.07
C GLY A 128 4.65 -1.89 4.27
N GLY A 129 5.27 -2.95 3.78
CA GLY A 129 6.71 -3.05 3.64
C GLY A 129 7.11 -2.89 2.18
N GLY A 130 8.18 -2.16 1.95
CA GLY A 130 8.74 -1.94 0.63
C GLY A 130 10.14 -2.53 0.50
N GLY A 131 10.60 -2.66 -0.72
CA GLY A 131 11.94 -3.08 -1.03
C GLY A 131 12.33 -2.66 -2.44
N GLN A 132 13.58 -2.82 -2.77
CA GLN A 132 14.07 -2.60 -4.13
C GLN A 132 13.75 -3.82 -4.98
N LEU A 133 13.22 -3.59 -6.17
CA LEU A 133 13.02 -4.65 -7.16
C LEU A 133 14.33 -4.96 -7.87
N LYS A 134 15.05 -5.92 -7.36
CA LYS A 134 16.27 -6.39 -8.00
C LYS A 134 16.48 -7.89 -7.84
N THR A 135 17.07 -8.47 -8.85
CA THR A 135 17.60 -9.84 -8.86
C THR A 135 19.09 -9.79 -9.11
N ASP A 136 19.76 -10.93 -9.13
CA ASP A 136 21.18 -11.01 -9.52
C ASP A 136 21.41 -10.57 -10.98
N LYS A 137 20.37 -10.59 -11.81
CA LYS A 137 20.44 -10.29 -13.25
C LYS A 137 19.83 -8.96 -13.63
N HIS A 138 18.85 -8.48 -12.87
CA HIS A 138 18.03 -7.33 -13.23
C HIS A 138 17.79 -6.42 -12.03
N ALA A 139 17.75 -5.14 -12.27
CA ALA A 139 17.30 -4.14 -11.30
C ALA A 139 16.38 -3.14 -12.01
N ILE A 140 15.28 -2.80 -11.40
CA ILE A 140 14.46 -1.69 -11.86
C ILE A 140 15.02 -0.41 -11.23
N VAL A 141 15.33 0.54 -12.08
CA VAL A 141 15.81 1.86 -11.67
C VAL A 141 14.87 2.94 -12.19
N ALA A 142 14.73 3.99 -11.41
CA ALA A 142 14.00 5.18 -11.82
C ALA A 142 14.74 5.89 -12.96
N SER A 143 14.09 6.85 -13.61
CA SER A 143 14.69 7.62 -14.72
C SER A 143 15.95 8.38 -14.35
N ASP A 144 16.19 8.65 -13.07
CA ASP A 144 17.39 9.30 -12.55
C ASP A 144 18.49 8.30 -12.11
N GLY A 145 18.31 7.01 -12.41
CA GLY A 145 19.27 5.96 -12.10
C GLY A 145 19.23 5.43 -10.67
N ARG A 146 18.36 5.97 -9.81
CA ARG A 146 18.20 5.45 -8.45
C ARG A 146 17.41 4.14 -8.45
N PRO A 147 17.71 3.20 -7.52
CA PRO A 147 16.92 1.98 -7.39
C PRO A 147 15.45 2.29 -7.13
N GLU A 148 14.57 1.64 -7.87
CA GLU A 148 13.12 1.76 -7.68
C GLU A 148 12.68 0.99 -6.44
N TRP A 149 11.83 1.63 -5.65
CA TRP A 149 11.22 1.04 -4.46
C TRP A 149 9.77 0.68 -4.73
N SER A 150 9.39 -0.53 -4.35
CA SER A 150 8.00 -0.97 -4.42
C SER A 150 7.59 -1.62 -3.11
N TRP A 151 6.30 -1.60 -2.82
CA TRP A 151 5.76 -2.39 -1.72
C TRP A 151 5.78 -3.87 -2.09
N ASN A 152 6.08 -4.74 -1.13
CA ASN A 152 6.09 -6.19 -1.30
C ASN A 152 5.01 -6.88 -0.47
N TRP A 153 4.54 -6.24 0.58
CA TRP A 153 3.41 -6.70 1.37
C TRP A 153 2.63 -5.52 1.95
N ALA A 154 1.38 -5.76 2.30
CA ALA A 154 0.57 -4.83 3.07
C ALA A 154 -0.42 -5.57 3.96
N ILE A 155 -0.75 -4.95 5.09
CA ILE A 155 -1.76 -5.41 6.04
C ILE A 155 -2.75 -4.27 6.26
N SER A 156 -4.03 -4.57 6.09
CA SER A 156 -5.13 -3.70 6.51
C SER A 156 -5.80 -4.29 7.74
N HIS A 157 -5.82 -3.57 8.82
CA HIS A 157 -6.45 -3.98 10.08
C HIS A 157 -7.64 -3.05 10.40
N ASP A 158 -8.84 -3.59 10.32
CA ASP A 158 -10.05 -2.95 10.86
C ASP A 158 -10.08 -3.20 12.36
N VAL A 159 -9.69 -2.19 13.14
CA VAL A 159 -9.55 -2.34 14.60
C VAL A 159 -10.89 -2.37 15.33
N GLN A 160 -11.95 -1.83 14.73
CA GLN A 160 -13.29 -1.83 15.30
C GLN A 160 -13.97 -3.20 15.17
N LYS A 161 -13.68 -3.91 14.06
CA LYS A 161 -14.19 -5.27 13.80
C LYS A 161 -13.20 -6.36 14.13
N ASN A 162 -11.97 -5.99 14.48
CA ASN A 162 -10.86 -6.92 14.70
C ASN A 162 -10.65 -7.88 13.52
N ASN A 163 -10.71 -7.34 12.29
CA ASN A 163 -10.55 -8.08 11.06
C ASN A 163 -9.29 -7.62 10.32
N VAL A 164 -8.50 -8.58 9.82
CA VAL A 164 -7.23 -8.32 9.13
C VAL A 164 -7.28 -8.88 7.73
N THR A 165 -6.92 -8.05 6.77
CA THR A 165 -6.60 -8.46 5.40
C THR A 165 -5.12 -8.27 5.18
N ARG A 166 -4.47 -9.32 4.69
CA ARG A 166 -3.05 -9.32 4.32
C ARG A 166 -2.90 -9.66 2.85
N PHE A 167 -2.02 -8.96 2.17
CA PHE A 167 -1.59 -9.31 0.83
C PHE A 167 -0.09 -9.06 0.65
N HIS A 168 0.49 -9.78 -0.27
CA HIS A 168 1.91 -9.72 -0.60
C HIS A 168 2.11 -10.10 -2.07
N HIS A 169 3.22 -9.66 -2.63
CA HIS A 169 3.58 -10.05 -3.99
C HIS A 169 3.88 -11.54 -4.06
N GLY A 170 3.23 -12.22 -4.99
CA GLY A 170 3.53 -13.62 -5.31
C GLY A 170 4.72 -13.72 -6.26
N LYS A 171 5.52 -14.76 -6.11
CA LYS A 171 6.64 -15.05 -6.99
C LYS A 171 6.17 -15.45 -8.39
N THR A 172 5.21 -16.33 -8.47
CA THR A 172 4.86 -17.06 -9.70
C THR A 172 3.53 -16.64 -10.30
N CYS A 173 2.82 -15.66 -9.75
CA CYS A 173 1.59 -15.19 -10.35
C CYS A 173 1.88 -14.28 -11.54
N ARG A 174 1.05 -14.37 -12.58
CA ARG A 174 1.13 -13.48 -13.74
C ARG A 174 1.02 -12.03 -13.28
N GLY A 175 1.94 -11.20 -13.71
CA GLY A 175 2.08 -9.83 -13.18
C GLY A 175 2.80 -9.75 -11.84
N GLY A 176 3.29 -10.87 -11.30
CA GLY A 176 4.21 -10.90 -10.17
C GLY A 176 5.59 -10.34 -10.55
N TRP A 177 6.50 -10.31 -9.61
CA TRP A 177 7.79 -9.68 -9.81
C TRP A 177 8.65 -10.34 -10.92
N GLU A 178 8.54 -11.65 -11.15
CA GLU A 178 9.25 -12.32 -12.24
C GLU A 178 8.81 -11.76 -13.60
N SER A 179 7.50 -11.67 -13.82
CA SER A 179 6.95 -11.05 -15.02
C SER A 179 7.31 -9.57 -15.16
N ALA A 180 7.41 -8.85 -14.05
CA ALA A 180 7.75 -7.42 -14.06
C ALA A 180 9.22 -7.17 -14.44
N LEU A 181 10.09 -8.15 -14.19
CA LEU A 181 11.51 -8.06 -14.48
C LEU A 181 11.92 -8.73 -15.78
N ASP A 182 11.00 -9.47 -16.42
CA ASP A 182 11.26 -10.14 -17.69
C ASP A 182 11.06 -9.16 -18.85
N PRO A 183 12.13 -8.78 -19.57
CA PRO A 183 12.03 -7.86 -20.70
C PRO A 183 11.22 -8.46 -21.88
N GLU A 184 11.07 -9.77 -21.96
CA GLU A 184 10.30 -10.45 -23.00
C GLU A 184 8.79 -10.43 -22.73
N GLU A 185 8.40 -10.40 -21.48
CA GLU A 185 6.98 -10.35 -21.07
C GLU A 185 6.33 -8.97 -21.21
N ASN A 186 6.85 -8.05 -21.85
CA ASN A 186 6.36 -6.69 -22.10
C ASN A 186 5.02 -6.31 -21.41
N ILE A 187 5.01 -6.37 -20.09
CA ILE A 187 3.83 -6.11 -19.23
C ILE A 187 3.22 -4.75 -19.53
N VAL A 188 4.07 -3.74 -19.78
CA VAL A 188 3.62 -2.40 -20.11
C VAL A 188 2.75 -2.42 -21.34
N ARG A 189 3.19 -3.10 -22.41
CA ARG A 189 2.42 -3.23 -23.66
C ARG A 189 1.17 -4.09 -23.48
N ALA A 190 1.25 -5.13 -22.67
CA ALA A 190 0.15 -6.05 -22.45
C ALA A 190 -0.97 -5.49 -21.56
N TYR A 191 -0.63 -4.64 -20.57
CA TYR A 191 -1.57 -4.21 -19.53
C TYR A 191 -1.67 -2.70 -19.32
N MET A 192 -0.68 -1.91 -19.71
CA MET A 192 -0.61 -0.48 -19.36
C MET A 192 -0.87 0.45 -20.57
N THR A 193 -1.53 -0.03 -21.60
CA THR A 193 -1.91 0.75 -22.77
C THR A 193 -3.41 1.03 -22.78
N LYS A 194 -3.83 2.10 -23.48
CA LYS A 194 -5.27 2.37 -23.71
C LYS A 194 -6.01 1.19 -24.34
N GLN A 195 -5.34 0.44 -25.22
CA GLN A 195 -5.91 -0.75 -25.85
C GLN A 195 -6.06 -1.89 -24.85
N ALA A 196 -5.08 -2.07 -23.97
CA ALA A 196 -5.17 -3.06 -22.90
C ALA A 196 -6.30 -2.73 -21.92
N LEU A 197 -6.43 -1.46 -21.51
CA LEU A 197 -7.55 -1.02 -20.66
C LEU A 197 -8.92 -1.28 -21.32
N ARG A 198 -9.05 -1.02 -22.61
CA ARG A 198 -10.31 -1.32 -23.34
C ARG A 198 -10.60 -2.82 -23.43
N ARG A 199 -9.57 -3.65 -23.61
CA ARG A 199 -9.71 -5.11 -23.73
C ARG A 199 -9.99 -5.79 -22.39
N LEU A 200 -9.41 -5.26 -21.30
CA LEU A 200 -9.49 -5.86 -19.96
C LEU A 200 -10.57 -5.24 -19.08
N GLY A 201 -11.11 -4.10 -19.50
CA GLY A 201 -12.11 -3.33 -18.75
C GLY A 201 -13.56 -3.65 -19.09
N ILE A 202 -13.84 -4.88 -19.54
CA ILE A 202 -15.20 -5.36 -19.85
C ILE A 202 -15.90 -5.75 -18.55
#